data_20d5d846f58c6552e1f7bdc5735e03a9
#
_entry.id   20d5d846f58c6552e1f7bdc5735e03a9
#
_cell.length_a   1.000
_cell.length_b   1.000
_cell.length_c   1.000
_cell.angle_alpha   90.00
_cell.angle_beta   90.00
_cell.angle_gamma   90.00
#
_symmetry.space_group_name_H-M   'P 1'
#
loop_
_entity.id
_entity.type
_entity.pdbx_description
1 polymer ?
#
loop_
_entity_poly.entity_id
_entity_poly.type
_entity_poly.pdbx_seq_one_letter_code
_entity_poly.pdbx_strand_id
1 'polypeptide(L)'
;MVGILTGIKNRFLYNKLRKSLVGLTPYLAFDNTKEALQYYEEVFGACNITRTSPHSDLAESFGIDEAILSEKTVHSQFNILGKTLMAADNFQNEKTSCAECPVLLDLQGEEGREIEQAQEFWNKLVASNKVIVHAPFEKQFGGGRLGYFTDHYGVSWLLHVHP
;
A
#
# COMPACT_ATOMS: atom_id res chain seq x y z
N MET A 1 -39.37 -0.08 -15.04
CA MET A 1 -38.87 1.24 -15.49
C MET A 1 -37.92 1.92 -14.53
N VAL A 2 -38.00 1.68 -13.21
CA VAL A 2 -37.13 2.31 -12.19
C VAL A 2 -35.64 1.88 -12.31
N GLY A 3 -35.36 0.62 -12.62
CA GLY A 3 -33.99 0.11 -12.67
C GLY A 3 -33.10 0.68 -13.80
N ILE A 4 -33.70 1.00 -14.95
CA ILE A 4 -32.97 1.55 -16.10
C ILE A 4 -32.52 3.00 -15.83
N LEU A 5 -33.38 3.80 -15.21
CA LEU A 5 -33.10 5.18 -14.84
C LEU A 5 -31.97 5.27 -13.77
N THR A 6 -31.94 4.33 -12.83
CA THR A 6 -30.91 4.22 -11.81
C THR A 6 -29.55 3.87 -12.45
N GLY A 7 -29.52 2.94 -13.39
CA GLY A 7 -28.31 2.57 -14.13
C GLY A 7 -27.74 3.73 -14.95
N ILE A 8 -28.59 4.52 -15.61
CA ILE A 8 -28.16 5.70 -16.40
C ILE A 8 -27.60 6.78 -15.48
N LYS A 9 -28.24 7.07 -14.34
CA LYS A 9 -27.74 8.04 -13.36
C LYS A 9 -26.39 7.63 -12.79
N ASN A 10 -26.22 6.35 -12.44
CA ASN A 10 -24.96 5.85 -11.92
C ASN A 10 -23.85 5.91 -12.97
N ARG A 11 -24.13 5.60 -14.24
CA ARG A 11 -23.16 5.70 -15.33
C ARG A 11 -22.77 7.16 -15.62
N PHE A 12 -23.71 8.10 -15.55
CA PHE A 12 -23.41 9.54 -15.69
C PHE A 12 -22.55 10.06 -14.54
N LEU A 13 -22.88 9.67 -13.30
CA LEU A 13 -22.09 10.01 -12.11
C LEU A 13 -20.68 9.41 -12.20
N TYR A 14 -20.56 8.14 -12.62
CA TYR A 14 -19.27 7.49 -12.84
C TYR A 14 -18.42 8.22 -13.88
N ASN A 15 -19.00 8.60 -15.03
CA ASN A 15 -18.28 9.33 -16.06
C ASN A 15 -17.86 10.74 -15.60
N LYS A 16 -18.65 11.40 -14.76
CA LYS A 16 -18.31 12.69 -14.15
C LYS A 16 -17.16 12.53 -13.15
N LEU A 17 -17.21 11.51 -12.27
CA LEU A 17 -16.17 11.22 -11.30
C LEU A 17 -14.87 10.73 -11.94
N ARG A 18 -14.94 9.97 -13.04
CA ARG A 18 -13.75 9.55 -13.81
C ARG A 18 -12.97 10.73 -14.39
N LYS A 19 -13.61 11.87 -14.62
CA LYS A 19 -12.96 13.12 -15.03
C LYS A 19 -12.42 13.93 -13.83
N SER A 20 -12.80 13.57 -12.60
CA SER A 20 -12.26 14.18 -11.39
C SER A 20 -10.92 13.54 -11.05
N LEU A 21 -10.02 14.32 -10.44
CA LEU A 21 -8.71 13.84 -9.95
C LEU A 21 -8.84 13.01 -8.65
N VAL A 22 -9.92 12.23 -8.51
CA VAL A 22 -10.12 11.36 -7.35
C VAL A 22 -9.32 10.08 -7.56
N GLY A 23 -8.42 9.79 -6.63
CA GLY A 23 -7.66 8.55 -6.54
C GLY A 23 -8.06 7.75 -5.30
N LEU A 24 -7.82 6.45 -5.34
CA LEU A 24 -7.85 5.58 -4.16
C LEU A 24 -6.41 5.23 -3.82
N THR A 25 -5.97 5.58 -2.62
CA THR A 25 -4.60 5.34 -2.16
C THR A 25 -4.65 4.57 -0.84
N PRO A 26 -3.94 3.43 -0.72
CA PRO A 26 -3.80 2.77 0.56
C PRO A 26 -3.17 3.70 1.60
N TYR A 27 -3.76 3.75 2.79
CA TYR A 27 -3.26 4.52 3.91
C TYR A 27 -2.99 3.55 5.07
N LEU A 28 -1.72 3.39 5.44
CA LEU A 28 -1.27 2.44 6.43
C LEU A 28 -1.01 3.15 7.77
N ALA A 29 -1.26 2.46 8.88
CA ALA A 29 -0.99 2.96 10.21
C ALA A 29 0.03 2.02 10.90
N PHE A 30 1.11 2.60 11.44
CA PHE A 30 2.17 1.87 12.12
C PHE A 30 2.43 2.44 13.51
N ASP A 31 2.97 1.64 14.42
CA ASP A 31 3.42 2.12 15.72
C ASP A 31 4.62 3.08 15.59
N ASN A 32 5.47 2.83 14.57
CA ASN A 32 6.59 3.68 14.18
C ASN A 32 6.72 3.72 12.66
N THR A 33 6.11 4.72 12.05
CA THR A 33 6.14 4.89 10.58
C THR A 33 7.54 5.20 10.05
N LYS A 34 8.38 5.87 10.83
CA LYS A 34 9.76 6.16 10.42
C LYS A 34 10.55 4.87 10.16
N GLU A 35 10.45 3.90 11.05
CA GLU A 35 11.07 2.58 10.88
C GLU A 35 10.40 1.77 9.77
N ALA A 36 9.08 1.85 9.66
CA ALA A 36 8.35 1.18 8.61
C ALA A 36 8.77 1.66 7.21
N LEU A 37 8.98 2.96 7.03
CA LEU A 37 9.47 3.51 5.75
C LEU A 37 10.88 3.00 5.40
N GLN A 38 11.78 2.88 6.37
CA GLN A 38 13.11 2.30 6.15
C GLN A 38 13.01 0.82 5.72
N TYR A 39 12.13 0.07 6.38
CA TYR A 39 11.86 -1.31 5.99
C TYR A 39 11.31 -1.41 4.55
N TYR A 40 10.34 -0.58 4.17
CA TYR A 40 9.79 -0.59 2.82
C TYR A 40 10.82 -0.17 1.76
N GLU A 41 11.71 0.77 2.09
CA GLU A 41 12.83 1.15 1.21
C GLU A 41 13.77 -0.04 0.98
N GLU A 42 14.20 -0.69 2.05
CA GLU A 42 15.13 -1.82 2.01
C GLU A 42 14.53 -3.06 1.31
N VAL A 43 13.34 -3.48 1.77
CA VAL A 43 12.74 -4.77 1.40
C VAL A 43 11.93 -4.67 0.12
N PHE A 44 11.11 -3.63 -0.03
CA PHE A 44 10.23 -3.46 -1.19
C PHE A 44 10.84 -2.59 -2.29
N GLY A 45 11.95 -1.89 -2.00
CA GLY A 45 12.52 -0.91 -2.93
C GLY A 45 11.63 0.32 -3.05
N ALA A 46 10.97 0.70 -1.95
CA ALA A 46 10.18 1.92 -1.92
C ALA A 46 11.05 3.15 -2.22
N CYS A 47 10.50 4.09 -2.95
CA CYS A 47 11.19 5.32 -3.36
C CYS A 47 10.27 6.54 -3.24
N ASN A 48 10.82 7.74 -3.52
CA ASN A 48 10.10 9.03 -3.40
C ASN A 48 9.45 9.20 -2.01
N ILE A 49 10.19 8.79 -0.98
CA ILE A 49 9.71 8.81 0.40
C ILE A 49 9.70 10.26 0.90
N THR A 50 8.54 10.71 1.36
CA THR A 50 8.37 11.98 2.09
C THR A 50 7.76 11.68 3.45
N ARG A 51 8.19 12.40 4.48
CA ARG A 51 7.70 12.24 5.85
C ARG A 51 7.55 13.60 6.52
N THR A 52 6.44 13.79 7.21
CA THR A 52 6.14 14.98 8.00
C THR A 52 6.03 14.59 9.47
N SER A 53 6.85 15.20 10.30
CA SER A 53 6.74 15.11 11.75
C SER A 53 5.70 16.09 12.29
N PRO A 54 5.06 15.83 13.45
CA PRO A 54 4.14 16.77 14.06
C PRO A 54 4.87 18.07 14.44
N HIS A 55 4.17 19.20 14.32
CA HIS A 55 4.60 20.46 14.90
C HIS A 55 4.36 20.48 16.41
N SER A 56 5.07 21.33 17.14
CA SER A 56 4.91 21.51 18.60
C SER A 56 3.47 21.79 19.01
N ASP A 57 2.74 22.56 18.22
CA ASP A 57 1.31 22.85 18.47
C ASP A 57 0.40 21.61 18.45
N LEU A 58 0.81 20.55 17.74
CA LEU A 58 0.12 19.26 17.69
C LEU A 58 0.57 18.30 18.80
N ALA A 59 1.73 18.52 19.39
CA ALA A 59 2.28 17.68 20.45
C ALA A 59 1.32 17.57 21.62
N GLU A 60 0.82 18.71 22.09
CA GLU A 60 -0.15 18.78 23.19
C GLU A 60 -1.46 18.07 22.85
N SER A 61 -1.96 18.25 21.61
CA SER A 61 -3.22 17.63 21.16
C SER A 61 -3.16 16.11 21.09
N PHE A 62 -1.98 15.55 20.79
CA PHE A 62 -1.76 14.10 20.69
C PHE A 62 -1.11 13.51 21.94
N GLY A 63 -0.84 14.34 22.98
CA GLY A 63 -0.13 13.88 24.18
C GLY A 63 1.30 13.39 23.91
N ILE A 64 1.98 13.99 22.92
CA ILE A 64 3.32 13.60 22.49
C ILE A 64 4.34 14.49 23.21
N ASP A 65 5.38 13.89 23.77
CA ASP A 65 6.52 14.62 24.32
C ASP A 65 7.27 15.34 23.19
N GLU A 66 7.56 16.63 23.38
CA GLU A 66 8.34 17.45 22.42
C GLU A 66 9.69 16.82 22.06
N ALA A 67 10.32 16.12 23.01
CA ALA A 67 11.60 15.45 22.79
C ALA A 67 11.57 14.36 21.72
N ILE A 68 10.38 13.76 21.42
CA ILE A 68 10.23 12.67 20.45
C ILE A 68 9.47 13.08 19.19
N LEU A 69 9.12 14.35 19.01
CA LEU A 69 8.37 14.83 17.85
C LEU A 69 9.03 14.45 16.51
N SER A 70 10.36 14.56 16.44
CA SER A 70 11.11 14.21 15.24
C SER A 70 11.03 12.72 14.88
N GLU A 71 10.73 11.86 15.85
CA GLU A 71 10.56 10.42 15.65
C GLU A 71 9.14 10.06 15.22
N LYS A 72 8.16 10.92 15.49
CA LYS A 72 6.76 10.71 15.14
C LYS A 72 6.45 11.17 13.72
N THR A 73 5.47 10.51 13.10
CA THR A 73 5.04 10.78 11.73
C THR A 73 3.53 11.01 11.67
N VAL A 74 3.12 12.23 11.32
CA VAL A 74 1.69 12.55 11.10
C VAL A 74 1.24 12.27 9.68
N HIS A 75 2.17 12.26 8.73
CA HIS A 75 1.90 11.95 7.34
C HIS A 75 3.17 11.51 6.63
N SER A 76 3.04 10.53 5.77
CA SER A 76 4.10 10.15 4.84
C SER A 76 3.52 9.67 3.52
N GLN A 77 4.35 9.74 2.49
CA GLN A 77 4.04 9.22 1.16
C GLN A 77 5.28 8.51 0.61
N PHE A 78 5.07 7.40 -0.08
CA PHE A 78 6.12 6.62 -0.72
C PHE A 78 5.56 5.82 -1.90
N ASN A 79 6.44 5.34 -2.78
CA ASN A 79 6.05 4.60 -3.97
C ASN A 79 6.62 3.18 -3.93
N ILE A 80 5.79 2.19 -4.25
CA ILE A 80 6.18 0.79 -4.48
C ILE A 80 5.72 0.43 -5.90
N LEU A 81 6.63 -0.08 -6.75
CA LEU A 81 6.33 -0.40 -8.16
C LEU A 81 5.61 0.74 -8.89
N GLY A 82 5.99 1.98 -8.63
CA GLY A 82 5.40 3.18 -9.23
C GLY A 82 4.01 3.57 -8.70
N LYS A 83 3.46 2.86 -7.71
CA LYS A 83 2.18 3.19 -7.07
C LYS A 83 2.41 3.87 -5.74
N THR A 84 1.61 4.90 -5.49
CA THR A 84 1.69 5.70 -4.27
C THR A 84 0.95 5.03 -3.13
N LEU A 85 1.59 4.98 -1.96
CA LEU A 85 1.01 4.63 -0.68
C LEU A 85 1.24 5.80 0.29
N MET A 86 0.41 5.87 1.32
CA MET A 86 0.53 6.83 2.41
C MET A 86 0.58 6.09 3.74
N ALA A 87 1.23 6.69 4.74
CA ALA A 87 1.24 6.14 6.08
C ALA A 87 1.40 7.23 7.15
N ALA A 88 0.99 6.91 8.36
CA ALA A 88 1.22 7.71 9.55
C ALA A 88 1.36 6.81 10.79
N ASP A 89 1.83 7.39 11.90
CA ASP A 89 1.81 6.71 13.18
C ASP A 89 0.39 6.48 13.66
N ASN A 90 0.17 5.36 14.33
CA ASN A 90 -1.09 5.02 14.97
C ASN A 90 -1.20 5.74 16.33
N PHE A 91 -1.69 6.98 16.31
CA PHE A 91 -1.86 7.77 17.54
C PHE A 91 -3.02 7.31 18.42
N GLN A 92 -3.91 6.47 17.90
CA GLN A 92 -5.09 5.99 18.66
C GLN A 92 -4.80 4.71 19.47
N ASN A 93 -3.62 4.12 19.31
CA ASN A 93 -3.21 2.86 19.94
C ASN A 93 -4.20 1.69 19.73
N GLU A 94 -5.11 1.81 18.78
CA GLU A 94 -5.98 0.72 18.38
C GLU A 94 -5.21 -0.23 17.46
N LYS A 95 -5.28 -1.53 17.74
CA LYS A 95 -4.68 -2.54 16.86
C LYS A 95 -5.42 -2.55 15.53
N THR A 96 -4.86 -1.86 14.54
CA THR A 96 -5.35 -1.92 13.16
C THR A 96 -4.78 -3.18 12.52
N SER A 97 -5.60 -4.20 12.31
CA SER A 97 -5.21 -5.38 11.54
C SER A 97 -5.53 -5.14 10.07
N CYS A 98 -4.52 -5.01 9.23
CA CYS A 98 -4.66 -5.00 7.77
C CYS A 98 -4.62 -6.42 7.17
N ALA A 99 -4.61 -7.47 8.02
CA ALA A 99 -4.49 -8.86 7.56
C ALA A 99 -5.71 -9.32 6.74
N GLU A 100 -6.90 -8.76 7.03
CA GLU A 100 -8.16 -9.13 6.37
C GLU A 100 -8.44 -8.34 5.08
N CYS A 101 -7.65 -7.31 4.77
CA CYS A 101 -7.80 -6.48 3.58
C CYS A 101 -6.46 -6.33 2.87
N PRO A 102 -6.04 -7.30 2.05
CA PRO A 102 -4.74 -7.27 1.41
C PRO A 102 -4.62 -6.12 0.41
N VAL A 103 -3.43 -5.53 0.34
CA VAL A 103 -3.06 -4.57 -0.69
C VAL A 103 -2.67 -5.34 -1.95
N LEU A 104 -3.35 -5.08 -3.05
CA LEU A 104 -3.07 -5.69 -4.34
C LEU A 104 -2.09 -4.82 -5.15
N LEU A 105 -0.93 -5.37 -5.45
CA LEU A 105 0.01 -4.85 -6.45
C LEU A 105 -0.31 -5.54 -7.78
N ASP A 106 -1.05 -4.83 -8.63
CA ASP A 106 -1.58 -5.36 -9.89
C ASP A 106 -0.82 -4.78 -11.07
N LEU A 107 -0.06 -5.65 -11.76
CA LEU A 107 0.71 -5.29 -12.94
C LEU A 107 -0.04 -5.74 -14.19
N GLN A 108 -0.28 -4.77 -15.08
CA GLN A 108 -0.92 -5.01 -16.36
C GLN A 108 0.11 -4.78 -17.46
N GLY A 109 0.34 -5.78 -18.28
CA GLY A 109 1.25 -5.66 -19.40
C GLY A 109 1.16 -6.85 -20.36
N GLU A 110 1.20 -6.54 -21.65
CA GLU A 110 1.08 -7.53 -22.73
C GLU A 110 2.43 -8.10 -23.19
N GLU A 111 3.58 -7.59 -22.68
CA GLU A 111 4.89 -7.82 -23.30
C GLU A 111 5.90 -8.67 -22.48
N GLY A 112 5.47 -9.33 -21.40
CA GLY A 112 6.38 -10.17 -20.60
C GLY A 112 7.33 -9.39 -19.67
N ARG A 113 7.56 -8.10 -19.90
CA ARG A 113 8.40 -7.24 -19.05
C ARG A 113 7.85 -7.10 -17.63
N GLU A 114 6.54 -7.05 -17.51
CA GLU A 114 5.84 -6.94 -16.22
C GLU A 114 5.99 -8.23 -15.41
N ILE A 115 6.02 -9.38 -16.09
CA ILE A 115 6.29 -10.67 -15.43
C ILE A 115 7.72 -10.69 -14.89
N GLU A 116 8.71 -10.19 -15.66
CA GLU A 116 10.10 -10.10 -15.20
C GLU A 116 10.24 -9.16 -14.01
N GLN A 117 9.65 -7.97 -14.08
CA GLN A 117 9.65 -7.00 -12.97
C GLN A 117 8.98 -7.56 -11.71
N ALA A 118 7.84 -8.20 -11.85
CA ALA A 118 7.15 -8.84 -10.73
C ALA A 118 7.98 -10.00 -10.14
N GLN A 119 8.65 -10.78 -10.99
CA GLN A 119 9.50 -11.87 -10.54
C GLN A 119 10.76 -11.36 -9.82
N GLU A 120 11.40 -10.30 -10.32
CA GLU A 120 12.53 -9.66 -9.66
C GLU A 120 12.12 -9.08 -8.30
N PHE A 121 10.99 -8.38 -8.25
CA PHE A 121 10.43 -7.85 -7.00
C PHE A 121 10.14 -8.97 -6.00
N TRP A 122 9.48 -10.05 -6.43
CA TRP A 122 9.20 -11.22 -5.60
C TRP A 122 10.47 -11.87 -5.06
N ASN A 123 11.46 -12.07 -5.93
CA ASN A 123 12.73 -12.68 -5.54
C ASN A 123 13.46 -11.82 -4.48
N LYS A 124 13.44 -10.49 -4.64
CA LYS A 124 13.99 -9.56 -3.64
C LYS A 124 13.27 -9.68 -2.30
N LEU A 125 11.92 -9.71 -2.30
CA LEU A 125 11.13 -9.89 -1.09
C LEU A 125 11.49 -11.18 -0.35
N VAL A 126 11.49 -12.30 -1.06
CA VAL A 126 11.80 -13.61 -0.47
C VAL A 126 13.23 -13.67 0.04
N ALA A 127 14.20 -13.16 -0.73
CA ALA A 127 15.61 -13.14 -0.34
C ALA A 127 15.88 -12.29 0.90
N SER A 128 15.03 -11.32 1.22
CA SER A 128 15.16 -10.50 2.43
C SER A 128 14.97 -11.32 3.73
N ASN A 129 14.25 -12.42 3.68
CA ASN A 129 13.77 -13.19 4.84
C ASN A 129 12.94 -12.35 5.85
N LYS A 130 12.38 -11.23 5.40
CA LYS A 130 11.61 -10.28 6.23
C LYS A 130 10.11 -10.27 5.89
N VAL A 131 9.65 -11.27 5.13
CA VAL A 131 8.23 -11.46 4.77
C VAL A 131 7.83 -12.91 5.03
N ILE A 132 6.54 -13.15 5.27
CA ILE A 132 5.96 -14.48 5.43
C ILE A 132 5.20 -14.81 4.13
N VAL A 133 5.71 -15.76 3.36
CA VAL A 133 5.07 -16.22 2.13
C VAL A 133 3.97 -17.23 2.47
N HIS A 134 2.73 -16.95 2.04
CA HIS A 134 1.58 -17.84 2.18
C HIS A 134 1.30 -18.63 0.91
N ALA A 135 1.47 -17.98 -0.26
CA ALA A 135 1.39 -18.63 -1.56
C ALA A 135 2.51 -18.08 -2.46
N PRO A 136 3.33 -18.95 -3.08
CA PRO A 136 4.43 -18.52 -3.95
C PRO A 136 3.89 -17.82 -5.21
N PHE A 137 4.72 -16.96 -5.83
CA PHE A 137 4.35 -16.24 -7.04
C PHE A 137 4.40 -17.16 -8.26
N GLU A 138 3.29 -17.80 -8.56
CA GLU A 138 3.19 -18.85 -9.56
C GLU A 138 2.06 -18.60 -10.56
N LYS A 139 2.18 -19.29 -11.70
CA LYS A 139 1.18 -19.25 -12.77
C LYS A 139 -0.16 -19.79 -12.27
N GLN A 140 -1.24 -19.07 -12.57
CA GLN A 140 -2.60 -19.45 -12.22
C GLN A 140 -3.29 -20.22 -13.36
N PHE A 141 -4.32 -21.00 -13.03
CA PHE A 141 -5.07 -21.80 -13.99
C PHE A 141 -5.70 -20.95 -15.11
N GLY A 142 -6.18 -19.75 -14.80
CA GLY A 142 -6.76 -18.79 -15.75
C GLY A 142 -5.74 -17.96 -16.54
N GLY A 143 -4.45 -18.25 -16.41
CA GLY A 143 -3.36 -17.41 -16.92
C GLY A 143 -2.86 -16.44 -15.84
N GLY A 144 -1.88 -15.60 -16.18
CA GLY A 144 -1.27 -14.68 -15.24
C GLY A 144 -0.49 -15.36 -14.11
N ARG A 145 -0.05 -14.58 -13.13
CA ARG A 145 0.66 -15.05 -11.93
C ARG A 145 0.12 -14.36 -10.69
N LEU A 146 0.11 -15.07 -9.58
CA LEU A 146 -0.31 -14.54 -8.29
C LEU A 146 0.61 -15.05 -7.18
N GLY A 147 0.99 -14.17 -6.27
CA GLY A 147 1.68 -14.49 -5.02
C GLY A 147 0.98 -13.81 -3.85
N TYR A 148 1.05 -14.42 -2.66
CA TYR A 148 0.46 -13.89 -1.43
C TYR A 148 1.46 -13.97 -0.29
N PHE A 149 1.65 -12.85 0.41
CA PHE A 149 2.56 -12.77 1.55
C PHE A 149 2.08 -11.73 2.57
N THR A 150 2.64 -11.80 3.77
CA THR A 150 2.47 -10.80 4.82
C THR A 150 3.84 -10.21 5.14
N ASP A 151 3.91 -8.90 5.30
CA ASP A 151 5.13 -8.21 5.66
C ASP A 151 5.41 -8.21 7.16
N HIS A 152 6.53 -7.60 7.57
CA HIS A 152 6.94 -7.50 8.97
C HIS A 152 5.91 -6.80 9.87
N TYR A 153 5.12 -5.89 9.32
CA TYR A 153 4.12 -5.11 10.05
C TYR A 153 2.72 -5.75 10.04
N GLY A 154 2.59 -6.95 9.47
CA GLY A 154 1.32 -7.67 9.40
C GLY A 154 0.40 -7.19 8.27
N VAL A 155 0.89 -6.36 7.35
CA VAL A 155 0.14 -5.99 6.15
C VAL A 155 0.17 -7.15 5.18
N SER A 156 -1.00 -7.57 4.72
CA SER A 156 -1.15 -8.60 3.70
C SER A 156 -1.06 -8.03 2.30
N TRP A 157 -0.34 -8.72 1.42
CA TRP A 157 -0.05 -8.28 0.06
C TRP A 157 -0.36 -9.37 -0.96
N LEU A 158 -1.00 -8.97 -2.04
CA LEU A 158 -1.15 -9.78 -3.24
C LEU A 158 -0.30 -9.15 -4.36
N LEU A 159 0.55 -9.95 -4.99
CA LEU A 159 1.26 -9.56 -6.21
C LEU A 159 0.62 -10.31 -7.37
N HIS A 160 0.07 -9.59 -8.32
CA HIS A 160 -0.65 -10.15 -9.47
C HIS A 160 -0.11 -9.59 -10.77
N VAL A 161 0.02 -10.47 -11.77
CA VAL A 161 0.27 -10.09 -13.15
C VAL A 161 -0.80 -10.74 -14.01
N HIS A 162 -1.48 -9.93 -14.82
CA HIS A 162 -2.52 -10.41 -15.74
C HIS A 162 -1.94 -11.38 -16.79
N PRO A 163 -2.79 -12.28 -17.34
CA PRO A 163 -2.42 -13.18 -18.43
C PRO A 163 -2.12 -12.41 -19.71
#